data_9b2fbeedd93f0dbd26c4b7f56ddd1809
#
_entry.id   9b2fbeedd93f0dbd26c4b7f56ddd1809
#
_cell.length_a   1.000
_cell.length_b   1.000
_cell.length_c   1.000
_cell.angle_alpha   90.00
_cell.angle_beta   90.00
_cell.angle_gamma   90.00
#
_symmetry.space_group_name_H-M   'P 1'
#
loop_
_entity.id
_entity.type
_entity.pdbx_description
1 polymer ?
#
loop_
_entity_poly.entity_id
_entity_poly.type
_entity_poly.pdbx_seq_one_letter_code
_entity_poly.pdbx_strand_id
1 'polypeptide(L)'
;PEYVAMCRLKGDDAAADKAQAAVDKMKDNIMKYGWDGEWFLRAYDDFGKKMGSHECEEGKIFIEPQGFAVMGGCGKETGADLKALESVDKWLNSEHGLSLNQPAFTKYYIEYGEISTYPAGYKENAGIFCHNNAWIICAEAFVGHGDKAFEYYSKIAPAYREEKYSDLHRTEPYVYAQMIAGKDAKRHGEAKNSWLTGTAAWNFVAVSQYILGIIPDWNGLKVDPSIPHEWDGFTVSRQFRGNTYEITVKNPKHICKGVQSVTVDGKQIEGNVLP
;
A
#
# COMPACT_ATOMS: atom_id res chain seq x y z
N PRO A 1 2.02 5.57 -15.93
CA PRO A 1 2.05 7.03 -15.75
C PRO A 1 3.46 7.61 -15.79
N GLU A 2 4.41 7.07 -15.02
CA GLU A 2 5.79 7.60 -14.91
C GLU A 2 6.52 7.65 -16.26
N TYR A 3 6.40 6.59 -17.08
CA TYR A 3 6.99 6.56 -18.41
C TYR A 3 6.38 7.64 -19.33
N VAL A 4 5.08 7.89 -19.24
CA VAL A 4 4.41 8.98 -19.97
C VAL A 4 4.99 10.33 -19.58
N ALA A 5 5.11 10.59 -18.27
CA ALA A 5 5.72 11.84 -17.77
C ALA A 5 7.15 12.02 -18.25
N MET A 6 7.95 10.95 -18.21
CA MET A 6 9.34 10.98 -18.70
C MET A 6 9.42 11.29 -20.21
N CYS A 7 8.56 10.68 -21.04
CA CYS A 7 8.50 10.98 -22.47
C CYS A 7 8.14 12.43 -22.72
N ARG A 8 7.13 12.99 -22.02
CA ARG A 8 6.76 14.41 -22.12
C ARG A 8 7.92 15.34 -21.76
N LEU A 9 8.64 15.06 -20.68
CA LEU A 9 9.82 15.84 -20.27
C LEU A 9 10.95 15.80 -21.32
N LYS A 10 11.04 14.69 -22.07
CA LYS A 10 12.01 14.53 -23.17
C LYS A 10 11.54 15.12 -24.49
N GLY A 11 10.30 15.59 -24.60
CA GLY A 11 9.71 16.08 -25.84
C GLY A 11 9.34 14.97 -26.84
N ASP A 12 9.29 13.70 -26.38
CA ASP A 12 8.83 12.56 -27.21
C ASP A 12 7.33 12.35 -27.02
N ASP A 13 6.54 13.23 -27.62
CA ASP A 13 5.09 13.21 -27.50
C ASP A 13 4.47 11.97 -28.14
N ALA A 14 5.05 11.45 -29.22
CA ALA A 14 4.55 10.24 -29.87
C ALA A 14 4.65 9.01 -28.96
N ALA A 15 5.79 8.84 -28.27
CA ALA A 15 5.94 7.76 -27.28
C ALA A 15 5.03 7.98 -26.07
N ALA A 16 4.88 9.22 -25.61
CA ALA A 16 3.96 9.57 -24.52
C ALA A 16 2.51 9.21 -24.84
N ASP A 17 2.01 9.58 -26.02
CA ASP A 17 0.63 9.31 -26.46
C ASP A 17 0.37 7.81 -26.59
N LYS A 18 1.31 7.06 -27.18
CA LYS A 18 1.22 5.60 -27.27
C LYS A 18 1.17 4.94 -25.89
N ALA A 19 2.01 5.39 -24.98
CA ALA A 19 2.04 4.86 -23.61
C ALA A 19 0.77 5.24 -22.83
N GLN A 20 0.26 6.46 -22.99
CA GLN A 20 -0.99 6.90 -22.36
C GLN A 20 -2.18 6.05 -22.84
N ALA A 21 -2.31 5.84 -24.16
CA ALA A 21 -3.35 4.97 -24.70
C ALA A 21 -3.28 3.54 -24.15
N ALA A 22 -2.07 3.01 -23.91
CA ALA A 22 -1.90 1.70 -23.29
C ALA A 22 -2.32 1.69 -21.80
N VAL A 23 -2.02 2.76 -21.06
CA VAL A 23 -2.47 2.93 -19.66
C VAL A 23 -3.99 2.98 -19.58
N ASP A 24 -4.63 3.79 -20.44
CA ASP A 24 -6.09 3.96 -20.44
C ASP A 24 -6.79 2.63 -20.76
N LYS A 25 -6.35 1.95 -21.82
CA LYS A 25 -6.85 0.62 -22.18
C LYS A 25 -6.67 -0.41 -21.06
N MET A 26 -5.53 -0.36 -20.36
CA MET A 26 -5.27 -1.27 -19.22
C MET A 26 -6.24 -1.00 -18.08
N LYS A 27 -6.46 0.27 -17.70
CA LYS A 27 -7.44 0.66 -16.67
C LYS A 27 -8.86 0.20 -17.05
N ASP A 28 -9.28 0.45 -18.27
CA ASP A 28 -10.60 -0.01 -18.78
C ASP A 28 -10.75 -1.53 -18.67
N ASN A 29 -9.72 -2.27 -19.04
CA ASN A 29 -9.74 -3.73 -18.95
C ASN A 29 -9.76 -4.21 -17.50
N ILE A 30 -9.00 -3.58 -16.59
CA ILE A 30 -9.02 -3.89 -15.15
C ILE A 30 -10.42 -3.64 -14.59
N MET A 31 -11.05 -2.52 -14.91
CA MET A 31 -12.40 -2.23 -14.45
C MET A 31 -13.44 -3.19 -15.05
N LYS A 32 -13.31 -3.52 -16.33
CA LYS A 32 -14.27 -4.38 -17.04
C LYS A 32 -14.19 -5.85 -16.63
N TYR A 33 -12.97 -6.37 -16.43
CA TYR A 33 -12.75 -7.81 -16.22
C TYR A 33 -12.23 -8.14 -14.83
N GLY A 34 -11.59 -7.18 -14.15
CA GLY A 34 -10.98 -7.37 -12.83
C GLY A 34 -11.81 -6.86 -11.66
N TRP A 35 -12.83 -6.04 -11.88
CA TRP A 35 -13.71 -5.52 -10.82
C TRP A 35 -14.85 -6.49 -10.51
N ASP A 36 -14.98 -6.89 -9.23
CA ASP A 36 -15.98 -7.88 -8.77
C ASP A 36 -17.15 -7.24 -7.98
N GLY A 37 -17.32 -5.92 -8.12
CA GLY A 37 -18.40 -5.18 -7.46
C GLY A 37 -18.05 -4.60 -6.08
N GLU A 38 -17.13 -5.22 -5.34
CA GLU A 38 -16.64 -4.74 -4.04
C GLU A 38 -15.11 -4.68 -3.93
N TRP A 39 -14.40 -5.49 -4.74
CA TRP A 39 -12.93 -5.52 -4.78
C TRP A 39 -12.42 -5.99 -6.14
N PHE A 40 -11.11 -5.93 -6.37
CA PHE A 40 -10.48 -6.42 -7.58
C PHE A 40 -10.13 -7.90 -7.47
N LEU A 41 -10.41 -8.66 -8.54
CA LEU A 41 -10.09 -10.08 -8.65
C LEU A 41 -8.58 -10.33 -8.56
N ARG A 42 -8.20 -11.51 -8.10
CA ARG A 42 -6.81 -11.97 -8.12
C ARG A 42 -6.36 -12.39 -9.51
N ALA A 43 -7.14 -13.25 -10.15
CA ALA A 43 -6.83 -13.81 -11.46
C ALA A 43 -8.05 -14.54 -12.07
N TYR A 44 -7.87 -15.06 -13.28
CA TYR A 44 -8.68 -16.12 -13.87
C TYR A 44 -7.78 -17.36 -14.06
N ASP A 45 -8.34 -18.55 -13.89
CA ASP A 45 -7.68 -19.79 -14.24
C ASP A 45 -7.78 -20.05 -15.76
N ASP A 46 -7.15 -21.14 -16.22
CA ASP A 46 -7.13 -21.53 -17.65
C ASP A 46 -8.53 -21.85 -18.22
N PHE A 47 -9.51 -22.08 -17.37
CA PHE A 47 -10.90 -22.35 -17.75
C PHE A 47 -11.78 -21.11 -17.66
N GLY A 48 -11.21 -19.95 -17.31
CA GLY A 48 -11.94 -18.69 -17.16
C GLY A 48 -12.70 -18.56 -15.83
N LYS A 49 -12.44 -19.44 -14.83
CA LYS A 49 -13.02 -19.31 -13.50
C LYS A 49 -12.28 -18.22 -12.73
N LYS A 50 -13.04 -17.38 -12.04
CA LYS A 50 -12.50 -16.29 -11.22
C LYS A 50 -11.79 -16.83 -9.98
N MET A 51 -10.64 -16.23 -9.64
CA MET A 51 -9.93 -16.37 -8.39
C MET A 51 -10.00 -15.03 -7.65
N GLY A 52 -10.29 -15.04 -6.35
CA GLY A 52 -10.43 -13.82 -5.57
C GLY A 52 -11.75 -13.09 -5.81
N SER A 53 -12.83 -13.82 -6.00
CA SER A 53 -14.18 -13.32 -6.26
C SER A 53 -15.12 -13.63 -5.08
N HIS A 54 -16.16 -12.81 -4.90
CA HIS A 54 -17.25 -13.11 -3.99
C HIS A 54 -17.95 -14.45 -4.33
N GLU A 55 -17.83 -14.92 -5.58
CA GLU A 55 -18.35 -16.22 -6.03
C GLU A 55 -17.56 -17.42 -5.49
N CYS A 56 -16.31 -17.20 -5.02
CA CYS A 56 -15.49 -18.26 -4.45
C CYS A 56 -16.01 -18.66 -3.05
N GLU A 57 -15.84 -19.93 -2.68
CA GLU A 57 -16.16 -20.42 -1.33
C GLU A 57 -15.09 -19.90 -0.33
N GLU A 58 -13.80 -20.07 -0.68
CA GLU A 58 -12.62 -19.65 0.08
C GLU A 58 -11.73 -18.78 -0.83
N GLY A 59 -10.82 -18.01 -0.26
CA GLY A 59 -9.98 -17.10 -1.04
C GLY A 59 -10.79 -16.07 -1.84
N LYS A 60 -11.80 -15.45 -1.22
CA LYS A 60 -12.69 -14.49 -1.88
C LYS A 60 -12.02 -13.18 -2.21
N ILE A 61 -11.16 -12.70 -1.33
CA ILE A 61 -10.43 -11.44 -1.51
C ILE A 61 -8.95 -11.65 -1.26
N PHE A 62 -8.11 -11.05 -2.11
CA PHE A 62 -6.65 -11.02 -2.00
C PHE A 62 -6.16 -9.59 -1.90
N ILE A 63 -5.13 -9.36 -1.08
CA ILE A 63 -4.61 -8.03 -0.77
C ILE A 63 -3.92 -7.35 -1.97
N GLU A 64 -3.18 -8.11 -2.78
CA GLU A 64 -2.27 -7.57 -3.80
C GLU A 64 -2.99 -6.76 -4.88
N PRO A 65 -4.12 -7.24 -5.46
CA PRO A 65 -4.80 -6.49 -6.49
C PRO A 65 -5.35 -5.14 -5.99
N GLN A 66 -5.74 -5.08 -4.72
CA GLN A 66 -6.34 -3.88 -4.15
C GLN A 66 -5.34 -2.73 -4.10
N GLY A 67 -4.17 -2.96 -3.49
CA GLY A 67 -3.14 -1.94 -3.37
C GLY A 67 -2.67 -1.41 -4.73
N PHE A 68 -2.34 -2.31 -5.65
CA PHE A 68 -1.81 -1.90 -6.96
C PHE A 68 -2.87 -1.26 -7.87
N ALA A 69 -4.11 -1.73 -7.86
CA ALA A 69 -5.17 -1.11 -8.64
C ALA A 69 -5.44 0.33 -8.17
N VAL A 70 -5.51 0.56 -6.85
CA VAL A 70 -5.71 1.89 -6.27
C VAL A 70 -4.54 2.82 -6.60
N MET A 71 -3.29 2.41 -6.34
CA MET A 71 -2.10 3.19 -6.69
C MET A 71 -1.98 3.45 -8.21
N GLY A 72 -2.45 2.51 -9.05
CA GLY A 72 -2.56 2.67 -10.49
C GLY A 72 -3.67 3.62 -10.94
N GLY A 73 -4.51 4.10 -10.02
CA GLY A 73 -5.65 4.97 -10.29
C GLY A 73 -6.81 4.27 -10.99
N CYS A 74 -6.96 2.94 -10.78
CA CYS A 74 -8.12 2.20 -11.25
C CYS A 74 -9.32 2.46 -10.32
N GLY A 75 -10.48 2.73 -10.91
CA GLY A 75 -11.71 2.90 -10.16
C GLY A 75 -11.92 4.27 -9.49
N LYS A 76 -10.98 5.20 -9.62
CA LYS A 76 -11.07 6.54 -9.01
C LYS A 76 -12.35 7.30 -9.41
N GLU A 77 -12.72 7.25 -10.67
CA GLU A 77 -13.88 7.97 -11.21
C GLU A 77 -15.22 7.39 -10.75
N THR A 78 -15.22 6.12 -10.34
CA THR A 78 -16.42 5.37 -9.92
C THR A 78 -16.50 5.15 -8.41
N GLY A 79 -15.44 5.48 -7.66
CA GLY A 79 -15.30 5.17 -6.24
C GLY A 79 -15.00 3.70 -5.94
N ALA A 80 -14.66 2.91 -6.97
CA ALA A 80 -14.30 1.50 -6.81
C ALA A 80 -12.97 1.33 -6.06
N ASP A 81 -12.05 2.27 -6.18
CA ASP A 81 -10.80 2.34 -5.42
C ASP A 81 -11.05 2.41 -3.91
N LEU A 82 -11.91 3.32 -3.46
CA LEU A 82 -12.29 3.47 -2.05
C LEU A 82 -13.03 2.22 -1.55
N LYS A 83 -13.95 1.69 -2.35
CA LYS A 83 -14.69 0.47 -2.00
C LYS A 83 -13.79 -0.75 -1.87
N ALA A 84 -12.75 -0.85 -2.69
CA ALA A 84 -11.74 -1.91 -2.57
C ALA A 84 -10.97 -1.81 -1.24
N LEU A 85 -10.59 -0.59 -0.82
CA LEU A 85 -9.92 -0.37 0.46
C LEU A 85 -10.84 -0.63 1.66
N GLU A 86 -12.12 -0.26 1.59
CA GLU A 86 -13.13 -0.63 2.59
C GLU A 86 -13.26 -2.17 2.70
N SER A 87 -13.19 -2.88 1.57
CA SER A 87 -13.22 -4.34 1.56
C SER A 87 -11.96 -4.95 2.17
N VAL A 88 -10.79 -4.35 1.96
CA VAL A 88 -9.54 -4.74 2.65
C VAL A 88 -9.71 -4.60 4.16
N ASP A 89 -10.21 -3.47 4.64
CA ASP A 89 -10.45 -3.26 6.08
C ASP A 89 -11.42 -4.29 6.65
N LYS A 90 -12.54 -4.51 5.98
CA LYS A 90 -13.60 -5.42 6.41
C LYS A 90 -13.15 -6.88 6.47
N TRP A 91 -12.40 -7.33 5.47
CA TRP A 91 -12.12 -8.76 5.30
C TRP A 91 -10.74 -9.17 5.80
N LEU A 92 -9.71 -8.34 5.54
CA LEU A 92 -8.31 -8.70 5.73
C LEU A 92 -7.71 -8.14 7.01
N ASN A 93 -8.30 -7.09 7.59
CA ASN A 93 -7.77 -6.42 8.76
C ASN A 93 -7.83 -7.29 10.02
N SER A 94 -6.77 -7.19 10.83
CA SER A 94 -6.65 -7.83 12.13
C SER A 94 -5.81 -6.97 13.09
N GLU A 95 -5.67 -7.41 14.34
CA GLU A 95 -4.83 -6.71 15.33
C GLU A 95 -3.34 -6.66 14.93
N HIS A 96 -2.86 -7.60 14.14
CA HIS A 96 -1.44 -7.75 13.81
C HIS A 96 -1.09 -7.43 12.35
N GLY A 97 -2.02 -6.86 11.60
CA GLY A 97 -1.87 -6.47 10.20
C GLY A 97 -2.94 -7.06 9.29
N LEU A 98 -2.74 -6.92 7.98
CA LEU A 98 -3.67 -7.35 6.94
C LEU A 98 -3.29 -8.74 6.42
N SER A 99 -4.23 -9.68 6.44
CA SER A 99 -4.04 -11.02 5.86
C SER A 99 -3.91 -10.96 4.34
N LEU A 100 -3.20 -11.91 3.73
CA LEU A 100 -3.06 -12.00 2.28
C LEU A 100 -4.38 -12.23 1.57
N ASN A 101 -5.21 -13.10 2.11
CA ASN A 101 -6.51 -13.48 1.55
C ASN A 101 -7.48 -13.87 2.65
N GLN A 102 -8.76 -13.88 2.33
CA GLN A 102 -9.83 -14.40 3.19
C GLN A 102 -11.03 -14.90 2.38
N PRO A 103 -11.79 -15.92 2.87
CA PRO A 103 -11.42 -16.84 3.94
C PRO A 103 -10.16 -17.67 3.60
N ALA A 104 -9.47 -18.17 4.62
CA ALA A 104 -8.34 -19.09 4.42
C ALA A 104 -8.80 -20.39 3.73
N PHE A 105 -7.90 -21.03 2.99
CA PHE A 105 -8.16 -22.36 2.41
C PHE A 105 -8.11 -23.43 3.50
N THR A 106 -9.15 -24.26 3.56
CA THR A 106 -9.27 -25.37 4.51
C THR A 106 -9.01 -26.74 3.88
N LYS A 107 -8.95 -26.79 2.54
CA LYS A 107 -8.66 -27.99 1.74
C LYS A 107 -7.69 -27.66 0.61
N TYR A 108 -7.09 -28.69 0.04
CA TYR A 108 -6.24 -28.56 -1.14
C TYR A 108 -7.09 -28.31 -2.40
N TYR A 109 -6.77 -27.24 -3.09
CA TYR A 109 -7.32 -26.90 -4.39
C TYR A 109 -6.24 -27.09 -5.44
N ILE A 110 -6.40 -28.08 -6.33
CA ILE A 110 -5.42 -28.40 -7.36
C ILE A 110 -5.19 -27.20 -8.30
N GLU A 111 -6.24 -26.43 -8.58
CA GLU A 111 -6.19 -25.24 -9.42
C GLU A 111 -5.43 -24.07 -8.80
N TYR A 112 -5.29 -24.03 -7.48
CA TYR A 112 -4.55 -22.99 -6.76
C TYR A 112 -3.15 -23.44 -6.33
N GLY A 113 -2.89 -24.75 -6.42
CA GLY A 113 -1.60 -25.34 -6.13
C GLY A 113 -1.14 -25.07 -4.70
N GLU A 114 0.14 -24.74 -4.57
CA GLU A 114 0.84 -24.68 -3.28
C GLU A 114 0.20 -23.74 -2.26
N ILE A 115 -0.41 -22.63 -2.68
CA ILE A 115 -1.02 -21.66 -1.76
C ILE A 115 -2.10 -22.28 -0.88
N SER A 116 -2.81 -23.30 -1.38
CA SER A 116 -3.85 -24.00 -0.64
C SER A 116 -3.33 -25.19 0.22
N THR A 117 -2.03 -25.46 0.19
CA THR A 117 -1.42 -26.53 1.01
C THR A 117 -0.94 -26.06 2.37
N TYR A 118 -0.68 -24.76 2.54
CA TYR A 118 -0.24 -24.22 3.82
C TYR A 118 -1.37 -24.27 4.87
N PRO A 119 -1.04 -24.46 6.15
CA PRO A 119 -2.02 -24.33 7.21
C PRO A 119 -2.66 -22.93 7.19
N ALA A 120 -3.95 -22.85 7.51
CA ALA A 120 -4.69 -21.59 7.58
C ALA A 120 -4.00 -20.57 8.51
N GLY A 121 -3.87 -19.35 8.05
CA GLY A 121 -3.16 -18.27 8.73
C GLY A 121 -1.64 -18.27 8.56
N TYR A 122 -1.08 -19.15 7.72
CA TYR A 122 0.36 -19.21 7.46
C TYR A 122 0.68 -19.08 5.98
N LYS A 123 1.83 -18.45 5.71
CA LYS A 123 2.34 -18.25 4.34
C LYS A 123 1.26 -17.64 3.45
N GLU A 124 1.14 -18.11 2.22
CA GLU A 124 0.18 -17.63 1.23
C GLU A 124 -1.28 -18.02 1.55
N ASN A 125 -1.51 -18.80 2.58
CA ASN A 125 -2.85 -19.17 3.02
C ASN A 125 -3.29 -18.30 4.21
N ALA A 126 -3.69 -17.07 3.95
CA ALA A 126 -4.18 -16.09 4.92
C ALA A 126 -3.15 -15.66 6.00
N GLY A 127 -1.86 -15.86 5.77
CA GLY A 127 -0.80 -15.24 6.55
C GLY A 127 -0.76 -13.72 6.32
N ILE A 128 -0.15 -12.98 7.22
CA ILE A 128 0.09 -11.53 7.10
C ILE A 128 1.48 -11.33 6.53
N PHE A 129 1.60 -11.09 5.23
CA PHE A 129 2.89 -10.74 4.64
C PHE A 129 3.13 -9.24 4.79
N CYS A 130 4.20 -8.88 5.50
CA CYS A 130 4.43 -7.49 5.90
C CYS A 130 4.76 -6.56 4.72
N HIS A 131 5.37 -7.07 3.64
CA HIS A 131 5.61 -6.23 2.45
C HIS A 131 4.34 -5.94 1.67
N ASN A 132 3.35 -6.86 1.61
CA ASN A 132 2.06 -6.62 0.96
C ASN A 132 1.22 -5.61 1.74
N ASN A 133 1.36 -5.60 3.07
CA ASN A 133 0.76 -4.58 3.92
C ASN A 133 1.23 -3.17 3.53
N ALA A 134 2.52 -3.01 3.23
CA ALA A 134 3.06 -1.72 2.79
C ALA A 134 2.38 -1.21 1.51
N TRP A 135 1.95 -2.07 0.60
CA TRP A 135 1.22 -1.65 -0.62
C TRP A 135 -0.16 -1.06 -0.30
N ILE A 136 -0.85 -1.60 0.70
CA ILE A 136 -2.12 -1.02 1.17
C ILE A 136 -1.87 0.28 1.93
N ILE A 137 -0.81 0.36 2.75
CA ILE A 137 -0.40 1.62 3.40
C ILE A 137 -0.18 2.72 2.36
N CYS A 138 0.54 2.40 1.28
CA CYS A 138 0.73 3.33 0.17
C CYS A 138 -0.60 3.72 -0.51
N ALA A 139 -1.48 2.75 -0.73
CA ALA A 139 -2.78 3.00 -1.37
C ALA A 139 -3.69 3.88 -0.50
N GLU A 140 -3.77 3.62 0.80
CA GLU A 140 -4.54 4.47 1.75
C GLU A 140 -3.99 5.90 1.79
N ALA A 141 -2.67 6.05 1.89
CA ALA A 141 -2.04 7.37 1.85
C ALA A 141 -2.24 8.07 0.50
N PHE A 142 -2.23 7.31 -0.60
CA PHE A 142 -2.47 7.85 -1.95
C PHE A 142 -3.87 8.47 -2.08
N VAL A 143 -4.89 7.82 -1.55
CA VAL A 143 -6.26 8.36 -1.56
C VAL A 143 -6.54 9.37 -0.44
N GLY A 144 -5.60 9.60 0.47
CA GLY A 144 -5.69 10.61 1.52
C GLY A 144 -6.19 10.11 2.88
N HIS A 145 -6.26 8.81 3.08
CA HIS A 145 -6.65 8.19 4.34
C HIS A 145 -5.44 8.06 5.29
N GLY A 146 -4.87 9.19 5.73
CA GLY A 146 -3.66 9.24 6.56
C GLY A 146 -3.77 8.47 7.87
N ASP A 147 -4.92 8.52 8.53
CA ASP A 147 -5.19 7.76 9.77
C ASP A 147 -5.11 6.25 9.53
N LYS A 148 -5.73 5.77 8.46
CA LYS A 148 -5.77 4.35 8.12
C LYS A 148 -4.40 3.85 7.66
N ALA A 149 -3.68 4.65 6.87
CA ALA A 149 -2.33 4.33 6.45
C ALA A 149 -1.40 4.17 7.66
N PHE A 150 -1.47 5.07 8.64
CA PHE A 150 -0.64 4.99 9.84
C PHE A 150 -1.10 3.86 10.78
N GLU A 151 -2.40 3.60 10.90
CA GLU A 151 -2.94 2.44 11.63
C GLU A 151 -2.32 1.14 11.11
N TYR A 152 -2.36 0.91 9.80
CA TYR A 152 -1.82 -0.31 9.21
C TYR A 152 -0.29 -0.40 9.33
N TYR A 153 0.41 0.73 9.18
CA TYR A 153 1.84 0.79 9.41
C TYR A 153 2.20 0.37 10.84
N SER A 154 1.53 0.92 11.83
CA SER A 154 1.82 0.65 13.25
C SER A 154 1.55 -0.81 13.65
N LYS A 155 0.67 -1.52 12.92
CA LYS A 155 0.38 -2.95 13.16
C LYS A 155 1.52 -3.89 12.77
N ILE A 156 2.40 -3.49 11.86
CA ILE A 156 3.49 -4.33 11.35
C ILE A 156 4.88 -3.76 11.67
N ALA A 157 4.98 -2.49 12.03
CA ALA A 157 6.25 -1.85 12.32
C ALA A 157 6.80 -2.30 13.69
N PRO A 158 8.01 -2.87 13.76
CA PRO A 158 8.57 -3.43 15.00
C PRO A 158 8.59 -2.44 16.16
N ALA A 159 8.93 -1.16 15.88
CA ALA A 159 8.97 -0.12 16.90
C ALA A 159 7.65 0.09 17.67
N TYR A 160 6.51 -0.23 17.05
CA TYR A 160 5.18 -0.14 17.67
C TYR A 160 4.70 -1.46 18.26
N ARG A 161 5.40 -2.56 17.98
CA ARG A 161 5.00 -3.92 18.40
C ARG A 161 5.78 -4.44 19.59
N GLU A 162 7.06 -4.08 19.71
CA GLU A 162 7.97 -4.67 20.68
C GLU A 162 7.52 -4.46 22.14
N GLU A 163 7.08 -3.28 22.51
CA GLU A 163 6.65 -2.99 23.89
C GLU A 163 5.45 -3.83 24.33
N LYS A 164 4.53 -4.12 23.42
CA LYS A 164 3.26 -4.79 23.74
C LYS A 164 3.25 -6.28 23.42
N TYR A 165 3.99 -6.70 22.40
CA TYR A 165 3.83 -8.02 21.78
C TYR A 165 5.15 -8.78 21.60
N SER A 166 6.25 -8.38 22.22
CA SER A 166 7.55 -9.04 22.06
C SER A 166 7.51 -10.54 22.30
N ASP A 167 6.84 -10.99 23.38
CA ASP A 167 6.69 -12.40 23.73
C ASP A 167 5.89 -13.22 22.71
N LEU A 168 4.99 -12.57 21.97
CA LEU A 168 4.20 -13.19 20.91
C LEU A 168 4.92 -13.10 19.56
N HIS A 169 5.47 -11.93 19.25
CA HIS A 169 6.09 -11.63 17.96
C HIS A 169 7.35 -12.47 17.72
N ARG A 170 8.25 -12.55 18.69
CA ARG A 170 9.39 -13.47 18.73
C ARG A 170 10.41 -13.32 17.59
N THR A 171 10.53 -12.17 17.01
CA THR A 171 11.64 -11.82 16.12
C THR A 171 12.64 -10.93 16.85
N GLU A 172 13.77 -10.65 16.21
CA GLU A 172 14.76 -9.72 16.74
C GLU A 172 14.12 -8.32 16.90
N PRO A 173 14.43 -7.60 18.00
CA PRO A 173 13.94 -6.24 18.19
C PRO A 173 14.24 -5.35 16.98
N TYR A 174 13.26 -4.53 16.59
CA TYR A 174 13.35 -3.57 15.48
C TYR A 174 13.58 -4.17 14.09
N VAL A 175 13.40 -5.49 13.93
CA VAL A 175 13.51 -6.18 12.64
C VAL A 175 12.14 -6.48 12.06
N TYR A 176 11.92 -6.11 10.79
CA TYR A 176 10.71 -6.51 10.09
C TYR A 176 10.71 -8.00 9.79
N ALA A 177 9.60 -8.65 10.08
CA ALA A 177 9.33 -10.02 9.65
C ALA A 177 8.88 -10.08 8.17
N GLN A 178 9.10 -11.20 7.51
CA GLN A 178 8.47 -11.50 6.25
C GLN A 178 6.97 -11.70 6.44
N MET A 179 6.61 -12.51 7.44
CA MET A 179 5.24 -12.94 7.72
C MET A 179 4.94 -12.88 9.23
N ILE A 180 3.71 -12.52 9.53
CA ILE A 180 3.10 -12.68 10.85
C ILE A 180 1.95 -13.68 10.68
N ALA A 181 1.77 -14.59 11.63
CA ALA A 181 0.68 -15.56 11.63
C ALA A 181 -0.67 -14.85 11.65
N GLY A 182 -1.53 -15.15 10.66
CA GLY A 182 -2.83 -14.52 10.45
C GLY A 182 -3.88 -14.97 11.48
N LYS A 183 -5.07 -14.38 11.40
CA LYS A 183 -6.17 -14.62 12.36
C LYS A 183 -6.65 -16.06 12.42
N ASP A 184 -6.44 -16.84 11.37
CA ASP A 184 -6.82 -18.26 11.29
C ASP A 184 -5.74 -19.18 11.86
N ALA A 185 -4.57 -18.64 12.20
CA ALA A 185 -3.47 -19.41 12.78
C ALA A 185 -3.67 -19.62 14.28
N LYS A 186 -3.24 -20.79 14.78
CA LYS A 186 -3.26 -21.11 16.22
C LYS A 186 -2.51 -20.08 17.08
N ARG A 187 -1.45 -19.46 16.53
CA ARG A 187 -0.65 -18.43 17.21
C ARG A 187 -0.70 -17.13 16.43
N HIS A 188 -1.89 -16.56 16.29
CA HIS A 188 -2.10 -15.27 15.65
C HIS A 188 -1.16 -14.21 16.26
N GLY A 189 -0.41 -13.52 15.41
CA GLY A 189 0.56 -12.50 15.81
C GLY A 189 2.01 -12.98 15.94
N GLU A 190 2.29 -14.30 15.89
CA GLU A 190 3.66 -14.81 15.90
C GLU A 190 4.34 -14.53 14.55
N ALA A 191 5.46 -13.81 14.58
CA ALA A 191 6.22 -13.49 13.36
C ALA A 191 7.16 -14.64 12.95
N LYS A 192 7.47 -14.69 11.67
CA LYS A 192 8.33 -15.69 11.03
C LYS A 192 9.26 -15.04 10.01
N ASN A 193 10.44 -15.66 9.84
CA ASN A 193 11.40 -15.31 8.79
C ASN A 193 11.79 -13.82 8.82
N SER A 194 12.38 -13.38 9.93
CA SER A 194 13.02 -12.07 10.01
C SER A 194 14.16 -11.97 8.99
N TRP A 195 14.47 -10.77 8.51
CA TRP A 195 15.51 -10.43 7.53
C TRP A 195 15.23 -10.87 6.07
N LEU A 196 14.57 -11.98 5.83
CA LEU A 196 14.32 -12.56 4.50
C LEU A 196 13.09 -11.92 3.82
N THR A 197 13.11 -10.58 3.65
CA THR A 197 11.92 -9.86 3.17
C THR A 197 12.26 -8.51 2.56
N GLY A 198 11.44 -8.07 1.61
CA GLY A 198 11.42 -6.70 1.11
C GLY A 198 10.65 -5.70 2.01
N THR A 199 10.18 -6.12 3.18
CA THR A 199 9.31 -5.33 4.05
C THR A 199 9.95 -4.02 4.48
N ALA A 200 11.22 -4.03 4.89
CA ALA A 200 11.93 -2.83 5.33
C ALA A 200 12.01 -1.77 4.23
N ALA A 201 12.37 -2.17 3.01
CA ALA A 201 12.45 -1.27 1.86
C ALA A 201 11.08 -0.69 1.49
N TRP A 202 10.03 -1.53 1.45
CA TRP A 202 8.68 -1.08 1.15
C TRP A 202 8.12 -0.16 2.24
N ASN A 203 8.34 -0.46 3.52
CA ASN A 203 7.90 0.41 4.61
C ASN A 203 8.69 1.73 4.64
N PHE A 204 9.98 1.71 4.30
CA PHE A 204 10.74 2.96 4.12
C PHE A 204 10.10 3.86 3.04
N VAL A 205 9.71 3.29 1.90
CA VAL A 205 9.00 4.02 0.84
C VAL A 205 7.61 4.48 1.33
N ALA A 206 6.84 3.58 1.95
CA ALA A 206 5.50 3.90 2.45
C ALA A 206 5.52 5.06 3.46
N VAL A 207 6.46 5.05 4.41
CA VAL A 207 6.58 6.13 5.38
C VAL A 207 7.12 7.40 4.74
N SER A 208 8.26 7.35 4.05
CA SER A 208 8.94 8.56 3.58
C SER A 208 8.22 9.23 2.40
N GLN A 209 7.69 8.44 1.46
CA GLN A 209 7.12 8.99 0.22
C GLN A 209 5.59 9.07 0.22
N TYR A 210 4.90 8.23 1.00
CA TYR A 210 3.43 8.21 1.03
C TYR A 210 2.87 8.85 2.30
N ILE A 211 3.26 8.41 3.50
CA ILE A 211 2.75 9.02 4.75
C ILE A 211 3.33 10.41 4.94
N LEU A 212 4.67 10.55 5.01
CA LEU A 212 5.30 11.87 5.14
C LEU A 212 5.26 12.67 3.83
N GLY A 213 5.07 11.99 2.70
CA GLY A 213 4.85 12.63 1.40
C GLY A 213 6.07 13.39 0.87
N ILE A 214 7.30 12.97 1.21
CA ILE A 214 8.54 13.59 0.71
C ILE A 214 9.03 12.80 -0.50
N ILE A 215 8.56 13.19 -1.68
CA ILE A 215 8.61 12.39 -2.90
C ILE A 215 9.64 12.96 -3.87
N PRO A 216 10.65 12.18 -4.30
CA PRO A 216 11.49 12.57 -5.43
C PRO A 216 10.64 12.83 -6.69
N ASP A 217 10.79 14.01 -7.27
CA ASP A 217 10.12 14.42 -8.52
C ASP A 217 11.16 14.80 -9.59
N TRP A 218 10.75 14.82 -10.84
CA TRP A 218 11.62 15.21 -11.95
C TRP A 218 12.13 16.64 -11.81
N ASN A 219 11.27 17.54 -11.34
CA ASN A 219 11.55 18.96 -11.22
C ASN A 219 12.06 19.39 -9.84
N GLY A 220 12.15 18.45 -8.88
CA GLY A 220 12.56 18.79 -7.53
C GLY A 220 12.13 17.76 -6.50
N LEU A 221 11.77 18.20 -5.30
CA LEU A 221 11.29 17.37 -4.21
C LEU A 221 9.84 17.74 -3.90
N LYS A 222 8.90 16.85 -4.20
CA LYS A 222 7.47 17.08 -3.93
C LYS A 222 7.15 16.84 -2.46
N VAL A 223 6.35 17.73 -1.87
CA VAL A 223 5.82 17.61 -0.50
C VAL A 223 4.31 17.42 -0.56
N ASP A 224 3.82 16.22 -0.27
CA ASP A 224 2.40 15.83 -0.37
C ASP A 224 2.02 14.85 0.75
N PRO A 225 2.04 15.29 2.03
CA PRO A 225 1.84 14.42 3.18
C PRO A 225 0.43 13.83 3.24
N SER A 226 0.34 12.60 3.76
CA SER A 226 -0.91 11.93 4.12
C SER A 226 -0.76 11.36 5.54
N ILE A 227 -0.87 12.24 6.53
CA ILE A 227 -0.57 11.99 7.95
C ILE A 227 -1.84 11.79 8.77
N PRO A 228 -1.74 11.19 9.97
CA PRO A 228 -2.86 11.16 10.92
C PRO A 228 -3.37 12.57 11.23
N HIS A 229 -4.70 12.71 11.32
CA HIS A 229 -5.32 14.00 11.66
C HIS A 229 -4.86 14.53 13.03
N GLU A 230 -4.52 13.65 13.98
CA GLU A 230 -4.05 14.01 15.32
C GLU A 230 -2.65 14.67 15.33
N TRP A 231 -1.88 14.56 14.24
CA TRP A 231 -0.55 15.17 14.21
C TRP A 231 -0.63 16.67 13.93
N ASP A 232 0.01 17.47 14.77
CA ASP A 232 0.20 18.91 14.54
C ASP A 232 1.13 19.23 13.37
N GLY A 233 1.89 18.23 12.92
CA GLY A 233 2.87 18.31 11.86
C GLY A 233 4.09 17.46 12.13
N PHE A 234 5.17 17.70 11.38
CA PHE A 234 6.45 17.01 11.56
C PHE A 234 7.60 17.84 10.97
N THR A 235 8.83 17.44 11.29
CA THR A 235 10.04 17.97 10.65
C THR A 235 10.83 16.81 10.06
N VAL A 236 11.49 17.06 8.92
CA VAL A 236 12.36 16.08 8.27
C VAL A 236 13.54 16.78 7.60
N SER A 237 14.73 16.20 7.76
CA SER A 237 15.92 16.56 7.00
C SER A 237 16.10 15.55 5.86
N ARG A 238 16.15 16.03 4.61
CA ARG A 238 16.26 15.19 3.42
C ARG A 238 17.39 15.65 2.53
N GLN A 239 18.33 14.75 2.27
CA GLN A 239 19.34 14.97 1.23
C GLN A 239 18.78 14.54 -0.14
N PHE A 240 18.83 15.45 -1.10
CA PHE A 240 18.37 15.19 -2.46
C PHE A 240 19.13 16.02 -3.47
N ARG A 241 19.69 15.41 -4.51
CA ARG A 241 20.45 16.06 -5.61
C ARG A 241 21.54 17.02 -5.12
N GLY A 242 22.26 16.64 -4.06
CA GLY A 242 23.38 17.43 -3.51
C GLY A 242 23.00 18.53 -2.55
N ASN A 243 21.71 18.79 -2.34
CA ASN A 243 21.18 19.74 -1.38
C ASN A 243 20.60 19.04 -0.14
N THR A 244 20.59 19.74 0.99
CA THR A 244 19.87 19.32 2.19
C THR A 244 18.64 20.18 2.37
N TYR A 245 17.48 19.53 2.45
CA TYR A 245 16.18 20.17 2.67
C TYR A 245 15.78 19.97 4.13
N GLU A 246 15.64 21.07 4.87
CA GLU A 246 15.05 21.08 6.21
C GLU A 246 13.59 21.46 6.08
N ILE A 247 12.71 20.46 6.15
CA ILE A 247 11.28 20.61 5.85
C ILE A 247 10.49 20.58 7.15
N THR A 248 9.67 21.60 7.40
CA THR A 248 8.70 21.65 8.50
C THR A 248 7.30 21.68 7.92
N VAL A 249 6.52 20.64 8.21
CA VAL A 249 5.09 20.56 7.90
C VAL A 249 4.31 20.95 9.14
N LYS A 250 3.33 21.84 8.99
CA LYS A 250 2.39 22.26 10.05
C LYS A 250 0.97 21.88 9.66
N ASN A 251 0.23 21.23 10.57
CA ASN A 251 -1.13 20.76 10.37
C ASN A 251 -2.15 21.37 11.37
N PRO A 252 -2.29 22.70 11.41
CA PRO A 252 -3.17 23.36 12.40
C PRO A 252 -4.66 23.10 12.18
N LYS A 253 -5.03 22.52 11.03
CA LYS A 253 -6.42 22.17 10.71
C LYS A 253 -6.72 20.69 10.96
N HIS A 254 -5.73 19.91 11.39
CA HIS A 254 -5.87 18.49 11.67
C HIS A 254 -6.49 17.72 10.49
N ILE A 255 -5.97 17.94 9.27
CA ILE A 255 -6.39 17.24 8.06
C ILE A 255 -5.41 16.12 7.71
N CYS A 256 -5.91 15.06 7.11
CA CYS A 256 -5.04 13.95 6.70
C CYS A 256 -4.23 14.27 5.45
N LYS A 257 -4.76 15.02 4.49
CA LYS A 257 -4.10 15.26 3.21
C LYS A 257 -4.35 16.66 2.67
N GLY A 258 -3.39 17.11 1.88
CA GLY A 258 -3.45 18.39 1.16
C GLY A 258 -2.43 19.41 1.67
N VAL A 259 -1.93 20.25 0.76
CA VAL A 259 -0.97 21.32 1.03
C VAL A 259 -1.61 22.66 0.66
N GLN A 260 -1.74 23.54 1.62
CA GLN A 260 -2.36 24.85 1.40
C GLN A 260 -1.36 25.85 0.81
N SER A 261 -0.13 25.85 1.29
CA SER A 261 0.92 26.75 0.84
C SER A 261 2.30 26.17 1.16
N VAL A 262 3.30 26.55 0.38
CA VAL A 262 4.69 26.18 0.58
C VAL A 262 5.56 27.43 0.55
N THR A 263 6.51 27.51 1.48
CA THR A 263 7.49 28.60 1.57
C THR A 263 8.89 27.98 1.53
N VAL A 264 9.75 28.46 0.64
CA VAL A 264 11.16 28.07 0.51
C VAL A 264 12.03 29.29 0.81
N ASP A 265 12.91 29.20 1.80
CA ASP A 265 13.81 30.28 2.23
C ASP A 265 13.09 31.62 2.45
N GLY A 266 11.90 31.56 3.09
CA GLY A 266 11.08 32.72 3.38
C GLY A 266 10.22 33.24 2.23
N LYS A 267 10.27 32.63 1.04
CA LYS A 267 9.47 33.02 -0.13
C LYS A 267 8.42 31.97 -0.44
N GLN A 268 7.17 32.40 -0.58
CA GLN A 268 6.10 31.51 -1.03
C GLN A 268 6.32 31.09 -2.48
N ILE A 269 6.10 29.80 -2.76
CA ILE A 269 6.15 29.24 -4.11
C ILE A 269 4.76 28.77 -4.53
N GLU A 270 4.57 28.61 -5.85
CA GLU A 270 3.38 28.00 -6.41
C GLU A 270 3.53 26.47 -6.41
N GLY A 271 2.45 25.77 -6.05
CA GLY A 271 2.46 24.31 -5.95
C GLY A 271 3.20 23.76 -4.73
N ASN A 272 3.62 22.50 -4.82
CA ASN A 272 4.24 21.76 -3.70
C ASN A 272 5.50 20.99 -4.10
N VAL A 273 6.15 21.40 -5.20
CA VAL A 273 7.45 20.85 -5.63
C VAL A 273 8.53 21.87 -5.31
N LEU A 274 9.45 21.49 -4.42
CA LEU A 274 10.62 22.27 -4.02
C LEU A 274 11.66 22.19 -5.14
N PRO A 275 12.30 23.33 -5.51
CA PRO A 275 13.28 23.37 -6.61
C PRO A 275 14.58 22.64 -6.28
#